data_e35af2bfa71d24d33ee7c91cf3cddbb4
#
_entry.id   e35af2bfa71d24d33ee7c91cf3cddbb4
#
_cell.length_a   1.000
_cell.length_b   1.000
_cell.length_c   1.000
_cell.angle_alpha   90.00
_cell.angle_beta   90.00
_cell.angle_gamma   90.00
#
_symmetry.space_group_name_H-M   'P 1'
#
loop_
_entity.id
_entity.type
_entity.pdbx_description
1 polymer ?
#
loop_
_entity_poly.entity_id
_entity_poly.type
_entity_poly.pdbx_seq_one_letter_code
_entity_poly.pdbx_strand_id
1 'polypeptide(L)'
;MQGSLNSELTSLGKSQATKLATKLASLNLDKIFSSTATRASQTANLIFDDQPIIHSDDLQEIAMGNWEGKTYTQIKTESPKEWFNFFKDPFSYTPSKGGESFDDLEKRLKKFIDHEQIKSMTGHIAIVSHRITLKMLISILQQDKALFNHIDLDPTSLSILTLANDASKIACLNDTTHY
;
A
#
# COMPACT_ATOMS: atom_id res chain seq x y z
N MET A 1 -0.21 -6.43 -15.17
CA MET A 1 -0.83 -5.96 -13.90
C MET A 1 -1.01 -7.13 -12.96
N GLN A 2 -0.83 -6.94 -11.66
CA GLN A 2 -0.96 -8.00 -10.67
C GLN A 2 -2.27 -7.88 -9.88
N GLY A 3 -2.56 -6.72 -9.34
CA GLY A 3 -3.77 -6.50 -8.54
C GLY A 3 -3.90 -7.48 -7.38
N SER A 4 -5.01 -8.17 -7.30
CA SER A 4 -5.33 -9.18 -6.29
C SER A 4 -4.66 -10.55 -6.54
N LEU A 5 -4.05 -10.77 -7.71
CA LEU A 5 -3.30 -12.01 -7.97
C LEU A 5 -2.19 -12.19 -6.95
N ASN A 6 -2.08 -13.42 -6.45
CA ASN A 6 -1.11 -13.76 -5.43
C ASN A 6 0.20 -14.24 -6.05
N SER A 7 1.33 -13.78 -5.52
CA SER A 7 2.67 -14.21 -5.91
C SER A 7 3.61 -14.13 -4.73
N GLU A 8 4.65 -14.93 -4.78
CA GLU A 8 5.76 -14.84 -3.82
C GLU A 8 6.68 -13.66 -4.13
N LEU A 9 7.51 -13.29 -3.16
CA LEU A 9 8.59 -12.35 -3.35
C LEU A 9 9.67 -12.91 -4.27
N THR A 10 10.21 -12.04 -5.12
CA THR A 10 11.45 -12.33 -5.86
C THR A 10 12.65 -12.34 -4.91
N SER A 11 13.79 -12.91 -5.35
CA SER A 11 15.04 -12.85 -4.58
C SER A 11 15.46 -11.41 -4.27
N LEU A 12 15.26 -10.48 -5.21
CA LEU A 12 15.50 -9.06 -5.00
C LEU A 12 14.59 -8.48 -3.90
N GLY A 13 13.29 -8.76 -3.95
CA GLY A 13 12.33 -8.31 -2.93
C GLY A 13 12.69 -8.84 -1.53
N LYS A 14 13.11 -10.11 -1.42
CA LYS A 14 13.59 -10.69 -0.16
C LYS A 14 14.82 -9.93 0.37
N SER A 15 15.79 -9.66 -0.51
CA SER A 15 16.99 -8.89 -0.14
C SER A 15 16.65 -7.48 0.34
N GLN A 16 15.77 -6.78 -0.35
CA GLN A 16 15.32 -5.43 0.03
C GLN A 16 14.60 -5.44 1.39
N ALA A 17 13.71 -6.41 1.64
CA ALA A 17 13.02 -6.56 2.92
C ALA A 17 14.01 -6.82 4.08
N THR A 18 15.02 -7.67 3.89
CA THR A 18 16.06 -7.93 4.90
C THR A 18 16.88 -6.67 5.22
N LYS A 19 17.20 -5.86 4.22
CA LYS A 19 17.91 -4.59 4.43
C LYS A 19 17.05 -3.59 5.19
N LEU A 20 15.73 -3.53 4.90
CA LEU A 20 14.79 -2.70 5.66
C LEU A 20 14.66 -3.17 7.11
N ALA A 21 14.66 -4.49 7.36
CA ALA A 21 14.70 -5.06 8.73
C ALA A 21 15.88 -4.51 9.52
N THR A 22 17.08 -4.49 8.92
CA THR A 22 18.28 -3.94 9.56
C THR A 22 18.12 -2.45 9.90
N LYS A 23 17.52 -1.66 8.99
CA LYS A 23 17.25 -0.23 9.20
C LYS A 23 16.27 0.03 10.34
N LEU A 24 15.28 -0.86 10.51
CA LEU A 24 14.24 -0.73 11.52
C LEU A 24 14.53 -1.47 12.84
N ALA A 25 15.67 -2.16 12.95
CA ALA A 25 15.99 -3.05 14.09
C ALA A 25 15.95 -2.37 15.47
N SER A 26 16.19 -1.05 15.53
CA SER A 26 16.15 -0.28 16.79
C SER A 26 14.78 0.33 17.11
N LEU A 27 13.80 0.18 16.21
CA LEU A 27 12.47 0.76 16.37
C LEU A 27 11.57 -0.21 17.14
N ASN A 28 11.06 0.25 18.28
CA ASN A 28 10.03 -0.49 19.00
C ASN A 28 8.67 -0.20 18.37
N LEU A 29 8.01 -1.25 17.89
CA LEU A 29 6.68 -1.16 17.28
C LEU A 29 5.62 -1.67 18.27
N ASP A 30 4.53 -0.93 18.39
CA ASP A 30 3.40 -1.29 19.25
C ASP A 30 2.40 -2.19 18.51
N LYS A 31 2.26 -1.99 17.20
CA LYS A 31 1.44 -2.83 16.31
C LYS A 31 2.02 -2.91 14.91
N ILE A 32 1.81 -4.06 14.28
CA ILE A 32 2.20 -4.31 12.90
C ILE A 32 0.98 -4.86 12.16
N PHE A 33 0.60 -4.17 11.09
CA PHE A 33 -0.44 -4.59 10.17
C PHE A 33 0.16 -5.00 8.83
N SER A 34 -0.40 -6.02 8.21
CA SER A 34 -0.01 -6.46 6.87
C SER A 34 -1.22 -6.83 6.02
N SER A 35 -1.13 -6.57 4.73
CA SER A 35 -2.03 -7.18 3.76
C SER A 35 -1.95 -8.71 3.85
N THR A 36 -3.07 -9.39 3.61
CA THR A 36 -3.15 -10.86 3.52
C THR A 36 -2.48 -11.43 2.27
N ALA A 37 -2.15 -10.59 1.26
CA ALA A 37 -1.47 -11.06 0.05
C ALA A 37 -0.08 -11.63 0.38
N THR A 38 0.26 -12.80 -0.19
CA THR A 38 1.50 -13.55 0.13
C THR A 38 2.75 -12.67 0.07
N ARG A 39 2.91 -11.85 -0.97
CA ARG A 39 4.08 -10.96 -1.11
C ARG A 39 4.20 -9.95 0.03
N ALA A 40 3.09 -9.38 0.51
CA ALA A 40 3.10 -8.42 1.61
C ALA A 40 3.34 -9.13 2.95
N SER A 41 2.69 -10.27 3.18
CA SER A 41 2.91 -11.09 4.37
C SER A 41 4.36 -11.59 4.46
N GLN A 42 4.95 -12.07 3.36
CA GLN A 42 6.37 -12.44 3.30
C GLN A 42 7.30 -11.25 3.58
N THR A 43 6.97 -10.06 3.05
CA THR A 43 7.72 -8.83 3.35
C THR A 43 7.65 -8.50 4.84
N ALA A 44 6.45 -8.51 5.43
CA ALA A 44 6.26 -8.22 6.85
C ALA A 44 7.03 -9.21 7.74
N ASN A 45 6.95 -10.51 7.45
CA ASN A 45 7.68 -11.53 8.19
C ASN A 45 9.21 -11.35 8.09
N LEU A 46 9.74 -10.98 6.92
CA LEU A 46 11.18 -10.73 6.76
C LEU A 46 11.66 -9.48 7.50
N ILE A 47 10.79 -8.47 7.66
CA ILE A 47 11.15 -7.22 8.33
C ILE A 47 11.01 -7.37 9.85
N PHE A 48 9.95 -8.00 10.33
CA PHE A 48 9.54 -7.96 11.74
C PHE A 48 9.70 -9.31 12.47
N ASP A 49 10.17 -10.34 11.76
CA ASP A 49 10.50 -11.68 12.28
C ASP A 49 9.45 -12.20 13.31
N ASP A 50 9.83 -12.39 14.57
CA ASP A 50 8.98 -12.99 15.61
C ASP A 50 7.91 -12.05 16.20
N GLN A 51 7.75 -10.84 15.69
CA GLN A 51 6.73 -9.92 16.19
C GLN A 51 5.32 -10.28 15.68
N PRO A 52 4.27 -10.12 16.50
CA PRO A 52 2.91 -10.43 16.08
C PRO A 52 2.44 -9.50 14.97
N ILE A 53 2.01 -10.07 13.84
CA ILE A 53 1.51 -9.34 12.67
C ILE A 53 0.00 -9.55 12.55
N ILE A 54 -0.76 -8.46 12.49
CA ILE A 54 -2.20 -8.46 12.26
C ILE A 54 -2.45 -8.39 10.76
N HIS A 55 -2.99 -9.45 10.18
CA HIS A 55 -3.32 -9.50 8.76
C HIS A 55 -4.72 -8.94 8.48
N SER A 56 -4.84 -8.10 7.44
CA SER A 56 -6.11 -7.48 7.04
C SER A 56 -6.30 -7.52 5.53
N ASP A 57 -7.48 -7.98 5.10
CA ASP A 57 -7.91 -7.92 3.70
C ASP A 57 -8.16 -6.48 3.24
N ASP A 58 -8.48 -5.58 4.17
CA ASP A 58 -8.63 -4.16 3.89
C ASP A 58 -7.33 -3.49 3.43
N LEU A 59 -6.18 -4.15 3.58
CA LEU A 59 -4.86 -3.71 3.12
C LEU A 59 -4.42 -4.36 1.79
N GLN A 60 -5.25 -5.16 1.13
CA GLN A 60 -4.92 -5.74 -0.18
C GLN A 60 -4.76 -4.65 -1.25
N GLU A 61 -4.02 -4.98 -2.33
CA GLU A 61 -3.92 -4.08 -3.48
C GLU A 61 -5.28 -3.90 -4.15
N ILE A 62 -5.47 -2.78 -4.82
CA ILE A 62 -6.67 -2.54 -5.63
C ILE A 62 -6.88 -3.71 -6.61
N ALA A 63 -8.08 -4.27 -6.62
CA ALA A 63 -8.41 -5.36 -7.53
C ALA A 63 -8.49 -4.84 -8.97
N MET A 64 -7.72 -5.45 -9.86
CA MET A 64 -7.61 -5.03 -11.26
C MET A 64 -8.64 -5.71 -12.18
N GLY A 65 -9.40 -6.68 -11.68
CA GLY A 65 -10.40 -7.42 -12.45
C GLY A 65 -9.81 -8.04 -13.72
N ASN A 66 -10.44 -7.81 -14.86
CA ASN A 66 -10.00 -8.37 -16.14
C ASN A 66 -8.61 -7.90 -16.60
N TRP A 67 -7.97 -6.96 -15.91
CA TRP A 67 -6.60 -6.54 -16.22
C TRP A 67 -5.54 -7.42 -15.57
N GLU A 68 -5.92 -8.23 -14.59
CA GLU A 68 -4.99 -9.13 -13.89
C GLU A 68 -4.38 -10.15 -14.86
N GLY A 69 -3.08 -10.36 -14.74
CA GLY A 69 -2.31 -11.21 -15.64
C GLY A 69 -1.95 -10.60 -17.00
N LYS A 70 -2.58 -9.49 -17.41
CA LYS A 70 -2.28 -8.83 -18.69
C LYS A 70 -1.06 -7.91 -18.59
N THR A 71 -0.37 -7.77 -19.73
CA THR A 71 0.68 -6.76 -19.88
C THR A 71 0.10 -5.35 -20.01
N TYR A 72 0.90 -4.35 -19.72
CA TYR A 72 0.52 -2.93 -19.89
C TYR A 72 0.12 -2.61 -21.33
N THR A 73 0.83 -3.18 -22.31
CA THR A 73 0.52 -2.99 -23.74
C THR A 73 -0.85 -3.55 -24.10
N GLN A 74 -1.18 -4.75 -23.64
CA GLN A 74 -2.51 -5.35 -23.86
C GLN A 74 -3.63 -4.49 -23.28
N ILE A 75 -3.50 -4.06 -22.02
CA ILE A 75 -4.50 -3.25 -21.35
C ILE A 75 -4.68 -1.90 -22.07
N LYS A 76 -3.57 -1.23 -22.40
CA LYS A 76 -3.60 0.05 -23.13
C LYS A 76 -4.29 -0.06 -24.49
N THR A 77 -4.10 -1.19 -25.19
CA THR A 77 -4.73 -1.43 -26.49
C THR A 77 -6.22 -1.76 -26.35
N GLU A 78 -6.57 -2.60 -25.38
CA GLU A 78 -7.95 -3.07 -25.19
C GLU A 78 -8.85 -2.03 -24.51
N SER A 79 -8.29 -1.19 -23.66
CA SER A 79 -9.04 -0.24 -22.81
C SER A 79 -8.31 1.11 -22.69
N PRO A 80 -8.06 1.83 -23.80
CA PRO A 80 -7.18 3.02 -23.80
C PRO A 80 -7.70 4.14 -22.92
N LYS A 81 -9.02 4.36 -22.86
CA LYS A 81 -9.63 5.36 -22.00
C LYS A 81 -9.42 5.04 -20.52
N GLU A 82 -9.74 3.81 -20.12
CA GLU A 82 -9.63 3.41 -18.71
C GLU A 82 -8.16 3.27 -18.29
N TRP A 83 -7.26 2.90 -19.22
CA TRP A 83 -5.82 2.98 -19.00
C TRP A 83 -5.36 4.41 -18.70
N PHE A 84 -5.82 5.39 -19.48
CA PHE A 84 -5.52 6.80 -19.23
C PHE A 84 -6.06 7.24 -17.85
N ASN A 85 -7.34 6.94 -17.57
CA ASN A 85 -7.98 7.31 -16.31
C ASN A 85 -7.22 6.71 -15.13
N PHE A 86 -6.89 5.43 -15.16
CA PHE A 86 -6.21 4.74 -14.06
C PHE A 86 -4.90 5.42 -13.61
N PHE A 87 -4.14 5.99 -14.56
CA PHE A 87 -2.84 6.60 -14.27
C PHE A 87 -2.87 8.13 -14.19
N LYS A 88 -3.87 8.79 -14.78
CA LYS A 88 -3.90 10.26 -14.92
C LYS A 88 -5.11 10.90 -14.28
N ASP A 89 -6.20 10.18 -14.19
CA ASP A 89 -7.45 10.64 -13.56
C ASP A 89 -8.13 9.49 -12.82
N PRO A 90 -7.49 8.96 -11.74
CA PRO A 90 -7.89 7.72 -11.09
C PRO A 90 -9.34 7.72 -10.58
N PHE A 91 -9.87 8.87 -10.19
CA PHE A 91 -11.24 8.99 -9.70
C PHE A 91 -12.31 8.99 -10.82
N SER A 92 -11.89 9.10 -12.08
CA SER A 92 -12.73 8.86 -13.27
C SER A 92 -12.54 7.45 -13.84
N TYR A 93 -11.68 6.62 -13.23
CA TYR A 93 -11.48 5.24 -13.66
C TYR A 93 -12.70 4.38 -13.35
N THR A 94 -13.19 3.68 -14.36
CA THR A 94 -14.26 2.68 -14.24
C THR A 94 -13.65 1.29 -14.30
N PRO A 95 -13.71 0.49 -13.23
CA PRO A 95 -13.08 -0.82 -13.19
C PRO A 95 -13.77 -1.81 -14.14
N SER A 96 -13.00 -2.75 -14.68
CA SER A 96 -13.55 -3.90 -15.38
C SER A 96 -14.24 -4.86 -14.40
N LYS A 97 -14.97 -5.84 -14.93
CA LYS A 97 -15.65 -6.85 -14.10
C LYS A 97 -14.66 -7.50 -13.11
N GLY A 98 -15.04 -7.50 -11.84
CA GLY A 98 -14.23 -8.01 -10.74
C GLY A 98 -13.13 -7.06 -10.26
N GLY A 99 -13.02 -5.86 -10.85
CA GLY A 99 -12.12 -4.81 -10.40
C GLY A 99 -12.73 -3.91 -9.35
N GLU A 100 -11.89 -3.12 -8.69
CA GLU A 100 -12.23 -2.16 -7.65
C GLU A 100 -11.98 -0.73 -8.18
N SER A 101 -12.89 0.21 -7.91
CA SER A 101 -12.65 1.62 -8.18
C SER A 101 -11.76 2.27 -7.11
N PHE A 102 -11.18 3.43 -7.40
CA PHE A 102 -10.43 4.17 -6.39
C PHE A 102 -11.31 4.69 -5.25
N ASP A 103 -12.59 4.94 -5.50
CA ASP A 103 -13.55 5.29 -4.45
C ASP A 103 -13.89 4.09 -3.54
N ASP A 104 -13.94 2.87 -4.09
CA ASP A 104 -14.14 1.66 -3.27
C ASP A 104 -12.90 1.36 -2.43
N LEU A 105 -11.71 1.52 -2.99
CA LEU A 105 -10.45 1.43 -2.25
C LEU A 105 -10.39 2.46 -1.11
N GLU A 106 -10.77 3.72 -1.38
CA GLU A 106 -10.83 4.77 -0.38
C GLU A 106 -11.80 4.41 0.77
N LYS A 107 -13.00 3.91 0.45
CA LYS A 107 -13.99 3.46 1.45
C LYS A 107 -13.45 2.32 2.32
N ARG A 108 -12.83 1.32 1.68
CA ARG A 108 -12.24 0.16 2.37
C ARG A 108 -11.15 0.59 3.35
N LEU A 109 -10.27 1.50 2.94
CA LEU A 109 -9.20 2.01 3.78
C LEU A 109 -9.69 2.92 4.90
N LYS A 110 -10.73 3.74 4.67
CA LYS A 110 -11.38 4.50 5.75
C LYS A 110 -11.96 3.55 6.80
N LYS A 111 -12.64 2.48 6.38
CA LYS A 111 -13.14 1.45 7.30
C LYS A 111 -12.01 0.82 8.12
N PHE A 112 -10.87 0.50 7.49
CA PHE A 112 -9.69 -0.02 8.19
C PHE A 112 -9.16 0.98 9.24
N ILE A 113 -9.00 2.26 8.85
CA ILE A 113 -8.52 3.32 9.75
C ILE A 113 -9.43 3.45 10.97
N ASP A 114 -10.75 3.43 10.77
CA ASP A 114 -11.74 3.59 11.83
C ASP A 114 -11.82 2.34 12.72
N HIS A 115 -11.89 1.15 12.13
CA HIS A 115 -11.97 -0.13 12.85
C HIS A 115 -10.74 -0.36 13.73
N GLU A 116 -9.56 -0.14 13.19
CA GLU A 116 -8.30 -0.30 13.92
C GLU A 116 -7.94 0.92 14.77
N GLN A 117 -8.75 1.98 14.73
CA GLN A 117 -8.54 3.23 15.47
C GLN A 117 -7.15 3.87 15.19
N ILE A 118 -6.68 3.78 13.95
CA ILE A 118 -5.31 4.18 13.55
C ILE A 118 -4.96 5.60 14.01
N LYS A 119 -5.91 6.56 13.90
CA LYS A 119 -5.69 7.96 14.25
C LYS A 119 -5.55 8.21 15.74
N SER A 120 -6.09 7.35 16.57
CA SER A 120 -6.07 7.47 18.05
C SER A 120 -5.02 6.59 18.72
N MET A 121 -4.31 5.74 17.94
CA MET A 121 -3.21 4.96 18.47
C MET A 121 -2.06 5.84 18.90
N THR A 122 -1.44 5.47 20.03
CA THR A 122 -0.18 6.06 20.50
C THR A 122 0.98 5.13 20.20
N GLY A 123 2.19 5.69 20.08
CA GLY A 123 3.40 4.92 19.79
C GLY A 123 3.64 4.71 18.28
N HIS A 124 4.34 3.63 17.94
CA HIS A 124 4.77 3.33 16.58
C HIS A 124 3.99 2.15 16.01
N ILE A 125 3.36 2.35 14.87
CA ILE A 125 2.68 1.29 14.11
C ILE A 125 3.34 1.13 12.74
N ALA A 126 3.43 -0.10 12.28
CA ALA A 126 3.86 -0.42 10.91
C ALA A 126 2.69 -0.94 10.08
N ILE A 127 2.62 -0.55 8.82
CA ILE A 127 1.64 -1.04 7.85
C ILE A 127 2.39 -1.50 6.61
N VAL A 128 2.29 -2.79 6.30
CA VAL A 128 2.88 -3.40 5.09
C VAL A 128 1.77 -3.71 4.10
N SER A 129 1.82 -3.08 2.94
CA SER A 129 0.78 -3.19 1.94
C SER A 129 1.35 -3.01 0.53
N HIS A 130 0.62 -2.38 -0.37
CA HIS A 130 0.91 -2.29 -1.79
C HIS A 130 0.95 -0.84 -2.25
N ARG A 131 1.56 -0.62 -3.42
CA ARG A 131 1.83 0.71 -3.96
C ARG A 131 0.59 1.60 -4.01
N ILE A 132 -0.49 1.15 -4.66
CA ILE A 132 -1.69 1.98 -4.84
C ILE A 132 -2.45 2.13 -3.52
N THR A 133 -2.56 1.05 -2.77
CA THR A 133 -3.19 1.03 -1.46
C THR A 133 -2.49 1.97 -0.47
N LEU A 134 -1.16 1.96 -0.40
CA LEU A 134 -0.39 2.86 0.47
C LEU A 134 -0.48 4.32 0.02
N LYS A 135 -0.46 4.60 -1.29
CA LYS A 135 -0.70 5.96 -1.81
C LYS A 135 -2.06 6.49 -1.37
N MET A 136 -3.11 5.67 -1.46
CA MET A 136 -4.45 6.05 -1.02
C MET A 136 -4.50 6.24 0.51
N LEU A 137 -3.90 5.34 1.27
CA LEU A 137 -3.83 5.45 2.73
C LEU A 137 -3.15 6.75 3.18
N ILE A 138 -1.99 7.08 2.58
CA ILE A 138 -1.28 8.33 2.85
C ILE A 138 -2.17 9.54 2.52
N SER A 139 -2.85 9.53 1.37
CA SER A 139 -3.74 10.62 0.96
C SER A 139 -4.92 10.82 1.92
N ILE A 140 -5.50 9.72 2.40
CA ILE A 140 -6.59 9.76 3.41
C ILE A 140 -6.07 10.35 4.74
N LEU A 141 -4.92 9.88 5.22
CA LEU A 141 -4.33 10.35 6.47
C LEU A 141 -3.91 11.81 6.39
N GLN A 142 -3.44 12.29 5.23
CA GLN A 142 -3.11 13.69 4.97
C GLN A 142 -4.36 14.56 4.70
N GLN A 143 -5.54 13.96 4.57
CA GLN A 143 -6.80 14.64 4.18
C GLN A 143 -6.66 15.41 2.85
N ASP A 144 -5.79 14.93 1.96
CA ASP A 144 -5.51 15.52 0.66
C ASP A 144 -5.64 14.46 -0.45
N LYS A 145 -6.80 14.44 -1.10
CA LYS A 145 -7.09 13.51 -2.20
C LYS A 145 -6.20 13.76 -3.42
N ALA A 146 -5.78 15.02 -3.66
CA ALA A 146 -4.92 15.35 -4.78
C ALA A 146 -3.51 14.78 -4.61
N LEU A 147 -3.04 14.60 -3.38
CA LEU A 147 -1.75 14.02 -3.06
C LEU A 147 -1.54 12.63 -3.71
N PHE A 148 -2.61 11.85 -3.88
CA PHE A 148 -2.55 10.53 -4.52
C PHE A 148 -1.86 10.56 -5.89
N ASN A 149 -2.08 11.63 -6.68
CA ASN A 149 -1.49 11.77 -8.01
C ASN A 149 -0.04 12.27 -7.98
N HIS A 150 0.40 12.84 -6.87
CA HIS A 150 1.71 13.49 -6.74
C HIS A 150 2.76 12.64 -6.04
N ILE A 151 2.37 11.57 -5.36
CA ILE A 151 3.29 10.65 -4.70
C ILE A 151 3.46 9.37 -5.49
N ASP A 152 4.63 8.76 -5.35
CA ASP A 152 4.89 7.41 -5.80
C ASP A 152 5.70 6.64 -4.76
N LEU A 153 5.62 5.31 -4.79
CA LEU A 153 6.24 4.44 -3.82
C LEU A 153 6.95 3.30 -4.53
N ASP A 154 8.24 3.15 -4.26
CA ASP A 154 9.05 2.05 -4.75
C ASP A 154 8.83 0.78 -3.93
N PRO A 155 9.12 -0.40 -4.49
CA PRO A 155 9.06 -1.65 -3.73
C PRO A 155 9.92 -1.57 -2.45
N THR A 156 9.35 -1.97 -1.31
CA THR A 156 10.02 -2.01 0.00
C THR A 156 10.52 -0.64 0.49
N SER A 157 10.06 0.47 -0.09
CA SER A 157 10.38 1.81 0.41
C SER A 157 9.74 2.08 1.78
N LEU A 158 10.37 2.95 2.57
CA LEU A 158 9.88 3.40 3.87
C LEU A 158 9.25 4.78 3.75
N SER A 159 8.01 4.92 4.25
CA SER A 159 7.37 6.21 4.45
C SER A 159 6.96 6.35 5.91
N ILE A 160 7.18 7.52 6.50
CA ILE A 160 6.90 7.79 7.92
C ILE A 160 5.95 8.98 8.00
N LEU A 161 4.82 8.76 8.67
CA LEU A 161 3.85 9.78 8.99
C LEU A 161 3.74 9.95 10.50
N THR A 162 3.66 11.19 10.96
CA THR A 162 3.33 11.51 12.35
C THR A 162 1.88 11.97 12.40
N LEU A 163 1.09 11.32 13.24
CA LEU A 163 -0.31 11.67 13.49
C LEU A 163 -0.42 12.34 14.87
N ALA A 164 -1.02 13.53 14.94
CA ALA A 164 -1.25 14.23 16.20
C ALA A 164 -2.50 15.13 16.09
N ASN A 165 -3.45 14.97 17.00
CA ASN A 165 -4.64 15.83 17.12
C ASN A 165 -5.35 16.07 15.77
N ASP A 166 -5.69 14.99 15.07
CA ASP A 166 -6.32 15.00 13.73
C ASP A 166 -5.45 15.62 12.59
N ALA A 167 -4.25 16.07 12.90
CA ALA A 167 -3.28 16.49 11.90
C ALA A 167 -2.31 15.34 11.55
N SER A 168 -1.90 15.29 10.31
CA SER A 168 -0.90 14.34 9.82
C SER A 168 0.23 15.09 9.13
N LYS A 169 1.46 14.68 9.39
CA LYS A 169 2.67 15.23 8.75
C LYS A 169 3.50 14.09 8.16
N ILE A 170 3.88 14.21 6.91
CA ILE A 170 4.85 13.31 6.29
C ILE A 170 6.25 13.70 6.78
N ALA A 171 6.88 12.83 7.56
CA ALA A 171 8.26 13.00 8.04
C ALA A 171 9.26 12.44 7.03
N CYS A 172 8.89 11.36 6.32
CA CYS A 172 9.68 10.73 5.28
C CYS A 172 8.74 10.11 4.25
N LEU A 173 9.07 10.20 2.97
CA LEU A 173 8.30 9.60 1.88
C LEU A 173 9.21 8.86 0.92
N ASN A 174 8.87 7.60 0.62
CA ASN A 174 9.54 6.77 -0.38
C ASN A 174 11.06 6.64 -0.16
N ASP A 175 11.50 6.48 1.07
CA ASP A 175 12.93 6.29 1.38
C ASP A 175 13.39 4.88 1.01
N THR A 176 14.35 4.78 0.10
CA THR A 176 14.98 3.56 -0.39
C THR A 176 16.47 3.47 -0.03
N THR A 177 16.98 4.33 0.85
CA THR A 177 18.41 4.41 1.17
C THR A 177 19.02 3.16 1.82
N HIS A 178 18.18 2.19 2.19
CA HIS A 178 18.61 0.91 2.74
C HIS A 178 18.99 -0.13 1.67
N TYR A 179 18.74 0.13 0.36
CA TYR A 179 19.12 -0.80 -0.72
C TYR A 179 19.65 -0.12 -1.98
#